data_b52006b3c5fc0040181852ea9b366694
#
_entry.id   b52006b3c5fc0040181852ea9b366694
#
_cell.length_a   1.000
_cell.length_b   1.000
_cell.length_c   1.000
_cell.angle_alpha   90.00
_cell.angle_beta   90.00
_cell.angle_gamma   90.00
#
_symmetry.space_group_name_H-M   'P 1'
#
loop_
_entity.id
_entity.type
_entity.pdbx_description
1 polymer ?
#
loop_
_entity_poly.entity_id
_entity_poly.type
_entity_poly.pdbx_seq_one_letter_code
_entity_poly.pdbx_strand_id
1 'polypeptide(L)'
;MGKPTGFLEYERQENEAIQPLSRITSFNEFHPFLDEETRRKQGARCMNCGVPFCQSAIKLKNMVTGCPLHNLIPEWNDEIYNGNDKRALSRLLKTNPFPEFTGRVCPALCEKACLNGLDGDSVTIKENELYTIEGISMFLYGNKGRGRYRRL
;
A
#
# COMPACT_ATOMS: atom_id res chain seq x y z
N MET A 1 4.94 -7.02 -16.02
CA MET A 1 3.85 -6.03 -16.14
C MET A 1 2.67 -6.55 -15.35
N GLY A 2 2.02 -5.67 -14.57
CA GLY A 2 0.83 -6.01 -13.82
C GLY A 2 -0.31 -6.48 -14.73
N LYS A 3 -1.45 -6.79 -14.13
CA LYS A 3 -2.64 -7.20 -14.87
C LYS A 3 -3.44 -5.94 -15.28
N PRO A 4 -3.39 -5.48 -16.54
CA PRO A 4 -4.01 -4.22 -16.94
C PRO A 4 -5.52 -4.15 -16.68
N THR A 5 -6.18 -5.30 -16.57
CA THR A 5 -7.63 -5.45 -16.36
C THR A 5 -8.00 -5.79 -14.91
N GLY A 6 -7.02 -5.87 -14.01
CA GLY A 6 -7.26 -6.31 -12.64
C GLY A 6 -8.27 -5.46 -11.87
N PHE A 7 -8.34 -4.15 -12.17
CA PHE A 7 -9.31 -3.23 -11.57
C PHE A 7 -10.77 -3.51 -12.00
N LEU A 8 -10.96 -4.18 -13.14
CA LEU A 8 -12.29 -4.61 -13.62
C LEU A 8 -12.71 -5.97 -13.05
N GLU A 9 -11.75 -6.77 -12.61
CA GLU A 9 -11.96 -8.15 -12.19
C GLU A 9 -12.05 -8.31 -10.66
N TYR A 10 -11.35 -7.45 -9.93
CA TYR A 10 -11.26 -7.52 -8.47
C TYR A 10 -11.84 -6.27 -7.83
N GLU A 11 -12.71 -6.45 -6.88
CA GLU A 11 -13.24 -5.37 -6.06
C GLU A 11 -12.17 -4.83 -5.10
N ARG A 12 -12.32 -3.56 -4.71
CA ARG A 12 -11.49 -2.95 -3.67
C ARG A 12 -11.81 -3.61 -2.32
N GLN A 13 -10.79 -4.07 -1.63
CA GLN A 13 -10.89 -4.59 -0.27
C GLN A 13 -9.89 -3.88 0.63
N GLU A 14 -10.36 -3.37 1.75
CA GLU A 14 -9.57 -2.68 2.76
C GLU A 14 -9.43 -3.57 4.01
N ASN A 15 -8.43 -3.26 4.83
CA ASN A 15 -8.28 -3.88 6.15
C ASN A 15 -9.37 -3.33 7.07
N GLU A 16 -10.28 -4.18 7.52
CA GLU A 16 -11.32 -3.78 8.45
C GLU A 16 -10.74 -3.54 9.86
N ALA A 17 -11.08 -2.39 10.45
CA ALA A 17 -10.66 -2.11 11.81
C ALA A 17 -11.42 -2.97 12.82
N ILE A 18 -10.70 -3.52 13.81
CA ILE A 18 -11.31 -4.18 14.96
C ILE A 18 -12.27 -3.20 15.67
N GLN A 19 -13.40 -3.70 16.10
CA GLN A 19 -14.43 -2.89 16.79
C GLN A 19 -13.84 -2.07 17.95
N PRO A 20 -14.18 -0.79 18.12
CA PRO A 20 -13.58 0.11 19.10
C PRO A 20 -13.55 -0.44 20.53
N LEU A 21 -14.65 -1.03 20.99
CA LEU A 21 -14.73 -1.60 22.34
C LEU A 21 -13.83 -2.82 22.56
N SER A 22 -13.55 -3.57 21.50
CA SER A 22 -12.67 -4.75 21.59
C SER A 22 -11.18 -4.36 21.58
N ARG A 23 -10.83 -3.24 20.96
CA ARG A 23 -9.41 -2.82 20.86
C ARG A 23 -8.90 -1.97 22.00
N ILE A 24 -9.77 -1.42 22.86
CA ILE A 24 -9.37 -0.61 24.02
C ILE A 24 -8.60 -1.39 25.09
N THR A 25 -8.64 -2.73 25.04
CA THR A 25 -7.96 -3.62 26.00
C THR A 25 -6.48 -3.87 25.68
N SER A 26 -6.01 -3.42 24.51
CA SER A 26 -4.62 -3.67 24.07
C SER A 26 -4.11 -2.54 23.18
N PHE A 27 -2.78 -2.47 23.04
CA PHE A 27 -2.09 -1.58 22.11
C PHE A 27 -1.63 -2.31 20.85
N ASN A 28 -2.24 -3.44 20.53
CA ASN A 28 -1.93 -4.19 19.32
C ASN A 28 -2.45 -3.47 18.08
N GLU A 29 -1.92 -3.85 16.90
CA GLU A 29 -2.45 -3.40 15.61
C GLU A 29 -3.94 -3.77 15.50
N PHE A 30 -4.76 -2.82 15.13
CA PHE A 30 -6.21 -2.98 15.06
C PHE A 30 -6.76 -3.03 13.63
N HIS A 31 -5.89 -2.98 12.62
CA HIS A 31 -6.18 -3.25 11.23
C HIS A 31 -5.52 -4.56 10.84
N PRO A 32 -6.18 -5.72 11.03
CA PRO A 32 -5.62 -7.00 10.61
C PRO A 32 -5.39 -7.00 9.10
N PHE A 33 -4.22 -7.50 8.68
CA PHE A 33 -3.90 -7.58 7.27
C PHE A 33 -4.78 -8.59 6.55
N LEU A 34 -5.13 -8.29 5.31
CA LEU A 34 -5.70 -9.26 4.38
C LEU A 34 -4.70 -10.41 4.15
N ASP A 35 -5.21 -11.56 3.78
CA ASP A 35 -4.38 -12.69 3.38
C ASP A 35 -3.56 -12.36 2.12
N GLU A 36 -2.53 -13.17 1.85
CA GLU A 36 -1.58 -12.94 0.76
C GLU A 36 -2.26 -12.95 -0.61
N GLU A 37 -3.20 -13.86 -0.84
CA GLU A 37 -3.90 -13.95 -2.14
C GLU A 37 -4.75 -12.71 -2.39
N THR A 38 -5.52 -12.29 -1.40
CA THR A 38 -6.33 -11.09 -1.48
C THR A 38 -5.45 -9.86 -1.68
N ARG A 39 -4.31 -9.77 -0.98
CA ARG A 39 -3.37 -8.67 -1.15
C ARG A 39 -2.76 -8.62 -2.55
N ARG A 40 -2.42 -9.76 -3.15
CA ARG A 40 -1.99 -9.82 -4.55
C ARG A 40 -3.06 -9.30 -5.50
N LYS A 41 -4.33 -9.64 -5.27
CA LYS A 41 -5.47 -9.11 -6.05
C LYS A 41 -5.57 -7.58 -5.91
N GLN A 42 -5.33 -7.03 -4.70
CA GLN A 42 -5.31 -5.57 -4.52
C GLN A 42 -4.14 -4.92 -5.26
N GLY A 43 -2.96 -5.54 -5.32
CA GLY A 43 -1.85 -5.10 -6.17
C GLY A 43 -2.21 -5.13 -7.67
N ALA A 44 -2.91 -6.18 -8.11
CA ALA A 44 -3.36 -6.35 -9.50
C ALA A 44 -4.35 -5.26 -9.97
N ARG A 45 -5.03 -4.58 -9.06
CA ARG A 45 -5.93 -3.47 -9.40
C ARG A 45 -5.19 -2.26 -9.99
N CYS A 46 -3.87 -2.18 -9.87
CA CYS A 46 -3.08 -1.13 -10.47
C CYS A 46 -2.97 -1.32 -11.99
N MET A 47 -3.50 -0.36 -12.77
CA MET A 47 -3.43 -0.37 -14.24
C MET A 47 -2.02 -0.15 -14.80
N ASN A 48 -1.04 0.18 -13.97
CA ASN A 48 0.29 0.58 -14.40
C ASN A 48 0.25 1.68 -15.48
N CYS A 49 -0.39 2.80 -15.16
CA CYS A 49 -0.62 3.92 -16.08
C CYS A 49 0.68 4.44 -16.69
N GLY A 50 0.68 4.76 -17.99
CA GLY A 50 1.84 5.39 -18.66
C GLY A 50 2.19 6.78 -18.07
N VAL A 51 1.17 7.50 -17.57
CA VAL A 51 1.33 8.75 -16.80
C VAL A 51 0.62 8.56 -15.45
N PRO A 52 1.30 8.03 -14.43
CA PRO A 52 0.67 7.70 -13.15
C PRO A 52 0.50 8.95 -12.29
N PHE A 53 -0.70 9.50 -12.23
CA PHE A 53 -1.01 10.67 -11.38
C PHE A 53 -0.78 10.39 -9.90
N CYS A 54 -0.93 9.13 -9.46
CA CYS A 54 -0.70 8.74 -8.08
C CYS A 54 0.72 9.07 -7.58
N GLN A 55 1.73 9.05 -8.45
CA GLN A 55 3.12 9.37 -8.11
C GLN A 55 3.61 10.71 -8.65
N SER A 56 2.74 11.50 -9.31
CA SER A 56 3.19 12.66 -10.10
C SER A 56 3.62 13.86 -9.27
N ALA A 57 3.10 14.04 -8.05
CA ALA A 57 3.31 15.23 -7.21
C ALA A 57 3.07 16.56 -7.96
N ILE A 58 2.12 16.58 -8.90
CA ILE A 58 1.78 17.79 -9.66
C ILE A 58 1.13 18.80 -8.74
N LYS A 59 1.59 20.03 -8.81
CA LYS A 59 1.03 21.15 -8.06
C LYS A 59 -0.07 21.85 -8.86
N LEU A 60 -1.32 21.72 -8.41
CA LEU A 60 -2.47 22.38 -9.01
C LEU A 60 -3.05 23.38 -8.01
N LYS A 61 -3.10 24.67 -8.37
CA LYS A 61 -3.66 25.73 -7.50
C LYS A 61 -3.15 25.66 -6.05
N ASN A 62 -1.85 25.51 -5.87
CA ASN A 62 -1.17 25.34 -4.58
C ASN A 62 -1.45 24.04 -3.81
N MET A 63 -2.19 23.10 -4.36
CA MET A 63 -2.35 21.74 -3.81
C MET A 63 -1.49 20.75 -4.57
N VAL A 64 -0.84 19.84 -3.84
CA VAL A 64 -0.10 18.73 -4.45
C VAL A 64 -1.08 17.57 -4.72
N THR A 65 -1.06 17.04 -5.94
CA THR A 65 -1.83 15.85 -6.32
C THR A 65 -0.90 14.64 -6.36
N GLY A 66 -1.40 13.48 -5.93
CA GLY A 66 -0.60 12.28 -5.86
C GLY A 66 0.42 12.28 -4.70
N CYS A 67 1.35 11.35 -4.75
CA CYS A 67 2.36 11.20 -3.70
C CYS A 67 3.45 12.28 -3.82
N PRO A 68 3.64 13.14 -2.79
CA PRO A 68 4.68 14.19 -2.82
C PRO A 68 6.11 13.64 -2.81
N LEU A 69 6.30 12.37 -2.43
CA LEU A 69 7.59 11.68 -2.47
C LEU A 69 7.91 11.06 -3.84
N HIS A 70 7.04 11.20 -4.83
CA HIS A 70 7.12 10.49 -6.11
C HIS A 70 7.29 8.99 -5.95
N ASN A 71 6.58 8.40 -4.97
CA ASN A 71 6.68 6.98 -4.65
C ASN A 71 6.35 6.12 -5.87
N LEU A 72 7.15 5.09 -6.13
CA LEU A 72 7.09 4.24 -7.33
C LEU A 72 5.89 3.27 -7.28
N ILE A 73 4.70 3.83 -7.11
CA ILE A 73 3.45 3.12 -6.82
C ILE A 73 3.13 2.04 -7.85
N PRO A 74 3.15 2.28 -9.15
CA PRO A 74 2.87 1.23 -10.13
C PRO A 74 3.88 0.08 -10.08
N GLU A 75 5.17 0.38 -9.87
CA GLU A 75 6.23 -0.62 -9.86
C GLU A 75 6.06 -1.60 -8.69
N TRP A 76 5.89 -1.11 -7.46
CA TRP A 76 5.79 -2.03 -6.33
C TRP A 76 4.41 -2.71 -6.24
N ASN A 77 3.31 -2.13 -6.77
CA ASN A 77 2.05 -2.85 -6.91
C ASN A 77 2.15 -4.01 -7.90
N ASP A 78 2.88 -3.84 -9.00
CA ASP A 78 3.17 -4.92 -9.94
C ASP A 78 3.95 -6.06 -9.26
N GLU A 79 4.94 -5.73 -8.45
CA GLU A 79 5.72 -6.72 -7.72
C GLU A 79 4.89 -7.44 -6.64
N ILE A 80 3.95 -6.75 -5.96
CA ILE A 80 2.99 -7.38 -5.04
C ILE A 80 2.13 -8.40 -5.79
N TYR A 81 1.56 -8.02 -6.91
CA TYR A 81 0.75 -8.93 -7.72
C TYR A 81 1.52 -10.18 -8.13
N ASN A 82 2.77 -10.03 -8.55
CA ASN A 82 3.62 -11.13 -8.95
C ASN A 82 4.21 -11.94 -7.77
N GLY A 83 3.95 -11.56 -6.53
CA GLY A 83 4.47 -12.21 -5.32
C GLY A 83 5.96 -11.98 -5.08
N ASN A 84 6.51 -10.91 -5.63
CA ASN A 84 7.92 -10.55 -5.50
C ASN A 84 8.14 -9.57 -4.33
N ASP A 85 7.73 -9.91 -3.12
CA ASP A 85 7.69 -9.02 -1.96
C ASP A 85 9.01 -8.30 -1.69
N LYS A 86 10.15 -8.99 -1.81
CA LYS A 86 11.48 -8.36 -1.64
C LYS A 86 11.75 -7.25 -2.66
N ARG A 87 11.26 -7.42 -3.90
CA ARG A 87 11.39 -6.39 -4.94
C ARG A 87 10.41 -5.24 -4.67
N ALA A 88 9.18 -5.55 -4.28
CA ALA A 88 8.20 -4.55 -3.87
C ALA A 88 8.79 -3.65 -2.78
N LEU A 89 9.36 -4.23 -1.71
CA LEU A 89 10.03 -3.49 -0.66
C LEU A 89 11.20 -2.66 -1.17
N SER A 90 12.06 -3.24 -2.00
CA SER A 90 13.20 -2.51 -2.59
C SER A 90 12.78 -1.30 -3.41
N ARG A 91 11.63 -1.38 -4.11
CA ARG A 91 11.07 -0.26 -4.87
C ARG A 91 10.45 0.80 -3.97
N LEU A 92 9.71 0.37 -2.96
CA LEU A 92 9.10 1.26 -1.98
C LEU A 92 10.14 2.08 -1.22
N LEU A 93 11.20 1.45 -0.70
CA LEU A 93 12.23 2.09 0.09
C LEU A 93 13.14 3.06 -0.71
N LYS A 94 13.06 3.07 -2.05
CA LYS A 94 13.79 4.06 -2.85
C LYS A 94 13.33 5.49 -2.62
N THR A 95 12.05 5.66 -2.35
CA THR A 95 11.41 6.97 -2.26
C THR A 95 10.74 7.21 -0.92
N ASN A 96 10.42 6.17 -0.16
CA ASN A 96 9.80 6.27 1.15
C ASN A 96 10.63 5.51 2.21
N PRO A 97 11.38 6.22 3.07
CA PRO A 97 12.21 5.58 4.11
C PRO A 97 11.42 5.12 5.35
N PHE A 98 10.12 5.49 5.49
CA PHE A 98 9.28 5.19 6.66
C PHE A 98 7.90 4.66 6.27
N PRO A 99 7.81 3.58 5.46
CA PRO A 99 6.52 3.09 4.99
C PRO A 99 5.63 2.51 6.09
N GLU A 100 6.21 2.01 7.18
CA GLU A 100 5.47 1.56 8.38
C GLU A 100 4.69 2.69 9.04
N PHE A 101 5.19 3.92 8.96
CA PHE A 101 4.52 5.10 9.50
C PHE A 101 3.54 5.70 8.49
N THR A 102 3.99 5.93 7.27
CA THR A 102 3.15 6.54 6.23
C THR A 102 1.98 5.64 5.85
N GLY A 103 2.16 4.32 5.82
CA GLY A 103 1.10 3.36 5.58
C GLY A 103 -0.05 3.40 6.62
N ARG A 104 0.19 4.00 7.79
CA ARG A 104 -0.84 4.17 8.84
C ARG A 104 -1.47 5.56 8.85
N VAL A 105 -0.66 6.62 8.75
CA VAL A 105 -1.12 7.99 9.03
C VAL A 105 -1.23 8.90 7.80
N CYS A 106 -0.70 8.47 6.65
CA CYS A 106 -0.75 9.26 5.43
C CYS A 106 -2.21 9.48 4.97
N PRO A 107 -2.60 10.69 4.56
CA PRO A 107 -3.94 10.95 4.02
C PRO A 107 -4.16 10.36 2.62
N ALA A 108 -3.18 9.65 2.09
CA ALA A 108 -3.23 8.90 0.82
C ALA A 108 -3.66 9.76 -0.38
N LEU A 109 -3.00 10.90 -0.59
CA LEU A 109 -3.23 11.75 -1.77
C LEU A 109 -3.03 10.99 -3.09
N CYS A 110 -2.19 9.94 -3.07
CA CYS A 110 -1.99 9.04 -4.19
C CYS A 110 -3.26 8.26 -4.57
N GLU A 111 -4.06 7.83 -3.59
CA GLU A 111 -5.34 7.17 -3.86
C GLU A 111 -6.37 8.16 -4.43
N LYS A 112 -6.38 9.41 -3.94
CA LYS A 112 -7.24 10.46 -4.50
C LYS A 112 -6.89 10.82 -5.94
N ALA A 113 -5.62 10.66 -6.33
CA ALA A 113 -5.13 10.91 -7.68
C ALA A 113 -5.12 9.65 -8.57
N CYS A 114 -5.53 8.51 -8.06
CA CYS A 114 -5.58 7.27 -8.83
C CYS A 114 -6.64 7.35 -9.93
N LEU A 115 -6.27 7.03 -11.17
CA LEU A 115 -7.21 7.10 -12.32
C LEU A 115 -8.35 6.09 -12.20
N ASN A 116 -8.16 4.96 -11.53
CA ASN A 116 -9.27 4.03 -11.25
C ASN A 116 -10.40 4.68 -10.45
N GLY A 117 -10.08 5.69 -9.65
CA GLY A 117 -11.06 6.44 -8.88
C GLY A 117 -11.96 7.38 -9.70
N LEU A 118 -11.77 7.48 -11.02
CA LEU A 118 -12.64 8.25 -11.92
C LEU A 118 -13.88 7.47 -12.32
N ASP A 119 -13.78 6.15 -12.39
CA ASP A 119 -14.85 5.27 -12.89
C ASP A 119 -15.19 4.12 -11.92
N GLY A 120 -14.62 4.17 -10.73
CA GLY A 120 -14.81 3.15 -9.70
C GLY A 120 -13.96 3.43 -8.48
N ASP A 121 -13.48 2.38 -7.84
CA ASP A 121 -12.65 2.49 -6.64
C ASP A 121 -11.17 2.58 -6.98
N SER A 122 -10.47 3.52 -6.37
CA SER A 122 -9.01 3.63 -6.44
C SER A 122 -8.31 2.37 -5.89
N VAL A 123 -7.05 2.21 -6.22
CA VAL A 123 -6.19 1.15 -5.63
C VAL A 123 -5.96 1.45 -4.15
N THR A 124 -5.92 0.43 -3.30
CA THR A 124 -5.59 0.51 -1.86
C THR A 124 -4.09 0.76 -1.65
N ILE A 125 -3.60 1.91 -2.12
CA ILE A 125 -2.16 2.19 -2.21
C ILE A 125 -1.52 2.22 -0.82
N LYS A 126 -2.15 2.93 0.11
CA LYS A 126 -1.64 3.07 1.49
C LYS A 126 -1.54 1.72 2.21
N GLU A 127 -2.54 0.87 2.06
CA GLU A 127 -2.53 -0.45 2.70
C GLU A 127 -1.57 -1.41 2.02
N ASN A 128 -1.43 -1.35 0.69
CA ASN A 128 -0.44 -2.13 -0.03
C ASN A 128 0.98 -1.73 0.37
N GLU A 129 1.23 -0.44 0.62
CA GLU A 129 2.49 0.07 1.16
C GLU A 129 2.78 -0.52 2.55
N LEU A 130 1.81 -0.46 3.47
CA LEU A 130 1.93 -1.01 4.81
C LEU A 130 2.15 -2.53 4.78
N TYR A 131 1.41 -3.25 3.95
CA TYR A 131 1.61 -4.69 3.76
C TYR A 131 3.03 -5.00 3.30
N THR A 132 3.56 -4.21 2.37
CA THR A 132 4.90 -4.46 1.79
C THR A 132 5.99 -4.42 2.86
N ILE A 133 5.93 -3.51 3.82
CA ILE A 133 6.92 -3.42 4.89
C ILE A 133 6.66 -4.43 6.02
N GLU A 134 5.43 -4.55 6.48
CA GLU A 134 5.08 -5.41 7.62
C GLU A 134 5.03 -6.89 7.23
N GLY A 135 4.49 -7.22 6.05
CA GLY A 135 4.41 -8.60 5.56
C GLY A 135 5.78 -9.24 5.41
N ILE A 136 6.76 -8.49 4.89
CA ILE A 136 8.14 -8.98 4.78
C ILE A 136 8.79 -9.08 6.16
N SER A 137 8.54 -8.13 7.05
CA SER A 137 9.03 -8.20 8.42
C SER A 137 8.53 -9.46 9.14
N MET A 138 7.26 -9.81 8.97
CA MET A 138 6.70 -11.06 9.50
C MET A 138 7.35 -12.30 8.89
N PHE A 139 7.63 -12.28 7.59
CA PHE A 139 8.24 -13.41 6.88
C PHE A 139 9.72 -13.60 7.25
N LEU A 140 10.50 -12.51 7.37
CA LEU A 140 11.93 -12.56 7.68
C LEU A 140 12.23 -12.82 9.17
N TYR A 141 11.38 -12.37 10.07
CA TYR A 141 11.63 -12.42 11.51
C TYR A 141 10.66 -13.33 12.29
N GLY A 142 9.69 -13.93 11.61
CA GLY A 142 8.66 -14.79 12.23
C GLY A 142 7.79 -14.02 13.22
N ASN A 143 6.80 -14.68 13.80
CA ASN A 143 5.89 -14.12 14.81
C ASN A 143 6.59 -13.66 16.13
N LYS A 144 7.90 -13.78 16.22
CA LYS A 144 8.70 -13.33 17.38
C LYS A 144 9.04 -11.83 17.36
N GLY A 145 8.67 -11.10 16.31
CA GLY A 145 9.09 -9.70 16.06
C GLY A 145 8.11 -8.61 16.45
N ARG A 146 6.94 -8.90 17.01
CA ARG A 146 6.03 -7.87 17.52
C ARG A 146 6.59 -7.22 18.78
N GLY A 147 7.65 -6.44 18.69
CA GLY A 147 8.15 -5.70 19.83
C GLY A 147 9.63 -5.37 19.86
N ARG A 148 10.40 -5.62 18.83
CA ARG A 148 11.80 -5.23 18.82
C ARG A 148 12.24 -4.67 17.46
N TYR A 149 11.96 -3.40 17.22
CA TYR A 149 12.85 -2.61 16.37
C TYR A 149 14.18 -2.47 17.13
N ARG A 150 15.11 -3.37 16.88
CA ARG A 150 16.52 -3.11 17.21
C ARG A 150 17.04 -2.17 16.14
N ARG A 151 17.45 -0.98 16.58
CA ARG A 151 18.21 0.00 15.82
C ARG A 151 19.31 -0.71 15.03
N LEU A 152 19.35 -0.47 13.73
CA LEU A 152 20.54 -0.61 12.92
C LEU A 152 21.40 0.64 13.10
#